data_c37db2f6e656aa657c2343fa07bd9d04
#
_entry.id   c37db2f6e656aa657c2343fa07bd9d04
#
_cell.length_a   1.000
_cell.length_b   1.000
_cell.length_c   1.000
_cell.angle_alpha   90.00
_cell.angle_beta   90.00
_cell.angle_gamma   90.00
#
_symmetry.space_group_name_H-M   'P 1'
#
loop_
_entity.id
_entity.type
_entity.pdbx_description
1 polymer ?
#
loop_
_entity_poly.entity_id
_entity_poly.type
_entity_poly.pdbx_seq_one_letter_code
_entity_poly.pdbx_strand_id
1 'polypeptide(L)'
;MSRVGLNPILLPDGVSVIINKSSIIIKGPKGEIVQDFDPDFSIKENDNMLLISRPSEQKRHKSLHGLYRSLINNCVIGVSEGYELSLELVGVGYKVSLQGNVLNLSLGFSHSIYFEIPNEIKVNVESVKGSPPLIKLMGMDKQLIGQIAAKIKSLRPVEPY
;
A
#
# COMPACT_ATOMS: atom_id res chain seq x y z
N MET A 1 6.30 0.62 -26.74
CA MET A 1 7.13 0.09 -25.63
C MET A 1 6.64 0.62 -24.31
N SER A 2 6.63 -0.20 -23.27
CA SER A 2 6.34 0.28 -21.93
C SER A 2 7.60 0.94 -21.34
N ARG A 3 7.60 2.25 -21.21
CA ARG A 3 8.71 2.99 -20.58
C ARG A 3 8.85 2.66 -19.10
N VAL A 4 7.74 2.37 -18.43
CA VAL A 4 7.72 2.05 -16.99
C VAL A 4 8.42 0.71 -16.73
N GLY A 5 8.11 -0.33 -17.50
CA GLY A 5 8.69 -1.66 -17.31
C GLY A 5 10.21 -1.73 -17.53
N LEU A 6 10.75 -0.87 -18.40
CA LEU A 6 12.17 -0.81 -18.72
C LEU A 6 13.00 -0.05 -17.68
N ASN A 7 12.37 0.75 -16.83
CA ASN A 7 13.08 1.51 -15.82
C ASN A 7 13.61 0.59 -14.72
N PRO A 8 14.91 0.69 -14.35
CA PRO A 8 15.43 -0.09 -13.24
C PRO A 8 14.81 0.37 -11.91
N ILE A 9 14.77 -0.54 -10.96
CA ILE A 9 14.33 -0.25 -9.60
C ILE A 9 15.57 -0.10 -8.74
N LEU A 10 15.75 1.07 -8.14
CA LEU A 10 16.86 1.32 -7.22
C LEU A 10 16.57 0.68 -5.87
N LEU A 11 17.54 -0.06 -5.34
CA LEU A 11 17.47 -0.64 -4.00
C LEU A 11 18.15 0.30 -3.01
N PRO A 12 17.42 0.88 -2.04
CA PRO A 12 18.03 1.69 -0.98
C PRO A 12 18.94 0.85 -0.07
N ASP A 13 19.81 1.53 0.65
CA ASP A 13 20.65 0.87 1.67
C ASP A 13 19.78 0.17 2.71
N GLY A 14 20.14 -1.05 3.08
CA GLY A 14 19.40 -1.86 4.04
C GLY A 14 18.26 -2.68 3.44
N VAL A 15 17.99 -2.57 2.14
CA VAL A 15 17.03 -3.41 1.43
C VAL A 15 17.76 -4.54 0.72
N SER A 16 17.34 -5.78 0.99
CA SER A 16 17.85 -6.98 0.31
C SER A 16 16.71 -7.71 -0.39
N VAL A 17 17.05 -8.45 -1.45
CA VAL A 17 16.07 -9.20 -2.23
C VAL A 17 16.52 -10.64 -2.38
N ILE A 18 15.53 -11.55 -2.40
CA ILE A 18 15.72 -12.96 -2.74
C ILE A 18 14.81 -13.25 -3.91
N ILE A 19 15.40 -13.63 -5.04
CA ILE A 19 14.65 -13.87 -6.27
C ILE A 19 14.44 -15.37 -6.43
N ASN A 20 13.17 -15.79 -6.45
CA ASN A 20 12.75 -17.15 -6.72
C ASN A 20 12.18 -17.24 -8.15
N LYS A 21 11.82 -18.45 -8.57
CA LYS A 21 11.32 -18.69 -9.92
C LYS A 21 10.03 -17.93 -10.25
N SER A 22 9.12 -17.79 -9.30
CA SER A 22 7.81 -17.16 -9.48
C SER A 22 7.47 -16.13 -8.40
N SER A 23 8.43 -15.81 -7.53
CA SER A 23 8.22 -14.83 -6.47
C SER A 23 9.52 -14.11 -6.14
N ILE A 24 9.39 -12.92 -5.58
CA ILE A 24 10.51 -12.13 -5.06
C ILE A 24 10.21 -11.76 -3.61
N ILE A 25 11.18 -12.01 -2.74
CA ILE A 25 11.09 -11.65 -1.34
C ILE A 25 11.95 -10.39 -1.12
N ILE A 26 11.33 -9.34 -0.64
CA ILE A 26 11.99 -8.05 -0.43
C ILE A 26 12.04 -7.78 1.07
N LYS A 27 13.24 -7.66 1.61
CA LYS A 27 13.49 -7.42 3.04
C LYS A 27 14.09 -6.04 3.25
N GLY A 28 13.60 -5.34 4.25
CA GLY A 28 14.11 -4.02 4.61
C GLY A 28 13.92 -3.73 6.09
N PRO A 29 14.30 -2.52 6.52
CA PRO A 29 14.23 -2.14 7.95
C PRO A 29 12.81 -2.14 8.52
N LYS A 30 11.79 -1.99 7.68
CA LYS A 30 10.38 -2.02 8.12
C LYS A 30 9.80 -3.43 8.17
N GLY A 31 10.37 -4.39 7.46
CA GLY A 31 9.90 -5.77 7.42
C GLY A 31 10.16 -6.47 6.10
N GLU A 32 9.35 -7.44 5.79
CA GLU A 32 9.50 -8.30 4.63
C GLU A 32 8.17 -8.39 3.85
N ILE A 33 8.25 -8.32 2.53
CA ILE A 33 7.10 -8.50 1.64
C ILE A 33 7.46 -9.52 0.55
N VAL A 34 6.54 -10.40 0.24
CA VAL A 34 6.64 -11.35 -0.87
C VAL A 34 5.72 -10.89 -1.99
N GLN A 35 6.28 -10.75 -3.19
CA GLN A 35 5.52 -10.41 -4.39
C GLN A 35 5.64 -11.54 -5.40
N ASP A 36 4.50 -12.06 -5.83
CA ASP A 36 4.44 -13.08 -6.87
C ASP A 36 4.47 -12.45 -8.26
N PHE A 37 5.09 -13.15 -9.19
CA PHE A 37 5.10 -12.76 -10.60
C PHE A 37 5.07 -14.00 -11.51
N ASP A 38 4.70 -13.78 -12.76
CA ASP A 38 4.66 -14.87 -13.75
C ASP A 38 6.08 -15.43 -13.97
N PRO A 39 6.26 -16.76 -13.89
CA PRO A 39 7.58 -17.38 -14.06
C PRO A 39 8.24 -17.15 -15.44
N ASP A 40 7.47 -16.72 -16.43
CA ASP A 40 8.02 -16.35 -17.75
C ASP A 40 8.87 -15.08 -17.70
N PHE A 41 8.66 -14.23 -16.70
CA PHE A 41 9.47 -13.02 -16.49
C PHE A 41 10.76 -13.36 -15.77
N SER A 42 11.81 -12.61 -16.06
CA SER A 42 13.09 -12.73 -15.35
C SER A 42 13.41 -11.43 -14.61
N ILE A 43 13.87 -11.57 -13.39
CA ILE A 43 14.31 -10.46 -12.55
C ILE A 43 15.79 -10.69 -12.24
N LYS A 44 16.61 -9.67 -12.46
CA LYS A 44 18.04 -9.69 -12.18
C LYS A 44 18.41 -8.53 -11.27
N GLU A 45 19.28 -8.80 -10.32
CA GLU A 45 19.88 -7.77 -9.46
C GLU A 45 21.27 -7.45 -9.98
N ASN A 46 21.56 -6.17 -10.20
CA ASN A 46 22.86 -5.69 -10.64
C ASN A 46 23.13 -4.31 -10.01
N ASP A 47 24.25 -4.16 -9.33
CA ASP A 47 24.71 -2.90 -8.71
C ASP A 47 23.62 -2.16 -7.92
N ASN A 48 22.93 -2.85 -7.01
CA ASN A 48 21.80 -2.34 -6.21
C ASN A 48 20.61 -1.86 -7.06
N MET A 49 20.43 -2.41 -8.24
CA MET A 49 19.28 -2.17 -9.10
C MET A 49 18.62 -3.49 -9.48
N LEU A 50 17.31 -3.49 -9.58
CA LEU A 50 16.54 -4.61 -10.12
C LEU A 50 16.12 -4.30 -11.54
N LEU A 51 16.37 -5.25 -12.43
CA LEU A 51 15.93 -5.19 -13.82
C LEU A 51 14.95 -6.33 -14.08
N ILE A 52 13.80 -5.99 -14.63
CA ILE A 52 12.75 -6.94 -14.98
C ILE A 52 12.72 -7.07 -16.50
N SER A 53 12.84 -8.29 -16.98
CA SER A 53 12.80 -8.59 -18.42
C SER A 53 11.55 -9.38 -18.76
N ARG A 54 10.90 -8.99 -19.87
CA ARG A 54 9.75 -9.71 -20.40
C ARG A 54 10.19 -10.74 -21.46
N PRO A 55 9.46 -11.87 -21.60
CA PRO A 55 9.86 -12.93 -22.54
C PRO A 55 9.56 -12.60 -24.00
N SER A 56 8.62 -11.68 -24.27
CA SER A 56 8.22 -11.34 -25.64
C SER A 56 7.62 -9.93 -25.73
N GLU A 57 7.35 -9.51 -26.98
CA GLU A 57 6.70 -8.24 -27.27
C GLU A 57 5.16 -8.32 -27.32
N GLN A 58 4.57 -9.44 -26.89
CA GLN A 58 3.12 -9.58 -26.85
C GLN A 58 2.49 -8.55 -25.91
N LYS A 59 1.30 -8.09 -26.26
CA LYS A 59 0.57 -7.08 -25.48
C LYS A 59 0.39 -7.48 -24.01
N ARG A 60 0.09 -8.76 -23.76
CA ARG A 60 -0.02 -9.31 -22.40
C ARG A 60 1.29 -9.11 -21.61
N HIS A 61 2.43 -9.48 -22.20
CA HIS A 61 3.73 -9.36 -21.55
C HIS A 61 4.16 -7.91 -21.34
N LYS A 62 3.85 -7.02 -22.28
CA LYS A 62 4.10 -5.59 -22.12
C LYS A 62 3.30 -5.01 -20.93
N SER A 63 2.03 -5.38 -20.81
CA SER A 63 1.16 -4.92 -19.73
C SER A 63 1.64 -5.43 -18.37
N LEU A 64 1.96 -6.73 -18.28
CA LEU A 64 2.47 -7.33 -17.04
C LEU A 64 3.85 -6.81 -16.67
N HIS A 65 4.69 -6.49 -17.63
CA HIS A 65 6.02 -5.92 -17.39
C HIS A 65 5.95 -4.61 -16.58
N GLY A 66 5.13 -3.68 -17.04
CA GLY A 66 4.89 -2.42 -16.30
C GLY A 66 4.25 -2.64 -14.93
N LEU A 67 3.27 -3.55 -14.85
CA LEU A 67 2.59 -3.89 -13.60
C LEU A 67 3.58 -4.46 -12.57
N TYR A 68 4.37 -5.46 -12.92
CA TYR A 68 5.32 -6.08 -12.00
C TYR A 68 6.40 -5.12 -11.54
N ARG A 69 6.92 -4.30 -12.46
CA ARG A 69 7.87 -3.24 -12.10
C ARG A 69 7.28 -2.31 -11.04
N SER A 70 6.06 -1.85 -11.23
CA SER A 70 5.39 -0.95 -10.29
C SER A 70 5.10 -1.61 -8.94
N LEU A 71 4.63 -2.86 -8.95
CA LEU A 71 4.35 -3.60 -7.71
C LEU A 71 5.62 -3.86 -6.90
N ILE A 72 6.70 -4.26 -7.55
CA ILE A 72 7.98 -4.53 -6.89
C ILE A 72 8.58 -3.22 -6.35
N ASN A 73 8.51 -2.13 -7.11
CA ASN A 73 8.95 -0.82 -6.65
C ASN A 73 8.17 -0.36 -5.41
N ASN A 74 6.85 -0.58 -5.38
CA ASN A 74 6.04 -0.28 -4.21
C ASN A 74 6.45 -1.11 -2.99
N CYS A 75 6.80 -2.38 -3.19
CA CYS A 75 7.33 -3.22 -2.11
C CYS A 75 8.66 -2.71 -1.59
N VAL A 76 9.57 -2.30 -2.46
CA VAL A 76 10.88 -1.73 -2.07
C VAL A 76 10.70 -0.48 -1.22
N ILE A 77 9.84 0.44 -1.65
CA ILE A 77 9.54 1.66 -0.88
C ILE A 77 8.88 1.29 0.45
N GLY A 78 7.95 0.35 0.45
CA GLY A 78 7.23 -0.08 1.65
C GLY A 78 8.12 -0.67 2.73
N VAL A 79 9.10 -1.49 2.37
CA VAL A 79 10.02 -2.09 3.34
C VAL A 79 11.13 -1.13 3.79
N SER A 80 11.44 -0.11 3.00
CA SER A 80 12.47 0.89 3.34
C SER A 80 11.91 2.06 4.13
N GLU A 81 10.94 2.78 3.59
CA GLU A 81 10.36 4.00 4.16
C GLU A 81 9.00 3.76 4.81
N GLY A 82 8.24 2.81 4.28
CA GLY A 82 6.85 2.59 4.64
C GLY A 82 5.91 3.56 3.93
N TYR A 83 4.62 3.30 4.10
CA TYR A 83 3.56 4.14 3.57
C TYR A 83 2.70 4.69 4.70
N GLU A 84 2.29 5.93 4.55
CA GLU A 84 1.36 6.60 5.46
C GLU A 84 0.24 7.22 4.64
N LEU A 85 -1.00 7.01 5.09
CA LEU A 85 -2.18 7.61 4.50
C LEU A 85 -3.02 8.20 5.61
N SER A 86 -3.44 9.46 5.45
CA SER A 86 -4.29 10.15 6.42
C SER A 86 -5.69 10.35 5.85
N LEU A 87 -6.69 10.06 6.64
CA LEU A 87 -8.10 10.30 6.33
C LEU A 87 -8.65 11.34 7.31
N GLU A 88 -9.31 12.34 6.78
CA GLU A 88 -9.96 13.40 7.55
C GLU A 88 -11.46 13.18 7.57
N LEU A 89 -12.06 13.24 8.75
CA LEU A 89 -13.51 13.12 8.90
C LEU A 89 -14.14 14.50 8.89
N VAL A 90 -14.76 14.86 7.77
CA VAL A 90 -15.40 16.16 7.59
C VAL A 90 -16.91 16.01 7.68
N GLY A 91 -17.49 16.54 8.74
CA GLY A 91 -18.93 16.50 8.97
C GLY A 91 -19.29 16.88 10.40
N VAL A 92 -20.48 17.43 10.57
CA VAL A 92 -20.98 17.85 11.88
C VAL A 92 -21.26 16.61 12.74
N GLY A 93 -20.65 16.58 13.95
CA GLY A 93 -20.84 15.48 14.89
C GLY A 93 -20.09 14.20 14.55
N TYR A 94 -19.21 14.21 13.54
CA TYR A 94 -18.37 13.07 13.23
C TYR A 94 -17.33 12.84 14.31
N LYS A 95 -17.23 11.60 14.76
CA LYS A 95 -16.29 11.20 15.82
C LYS A 95 -15.62 9.88 15.44
N VAL A 96 -14.42 9.73 15.93
CA VAL A 96 -13.65 8.49 15.77
C VAL A 96 -12.93 8.18 17.07
N SER A 97 -12.90 6.91 17.43
CA SER A 97 -12.11 6.40 18.55
C SER A 97 -11.47 5.06 18.14
N LEU A 98 -10.40 4.69 18.81
CA LEU A 98 -9.65 3.48 18.54
C LEU A 98 -9.56 2.63 19.80
N GLN A 99 -9.96 1.37 19.71
CA GLN A 99 -9.77 0.35 20.74
C GLN A 99 -9.01 -0.84 20.15
N GLY A 100 -7.74 -0.96 20.51
CA GLY A 100 -6.88 -1.98 19.89
C GLY A 100 -6.79 -1.78 18.39
N ASN A 101 -7.31 -2.73 17.60
CA ASN A 101 -7.35 -2.67 16.13
C ASN A 101 -8.73 -2.30 15.59
N VAL A 102 -9.67 -1.93 16.43
CA VAL A 102 -11.04 -1.62 16.02
C VAL A 102 -11.29 -0.12 16.08
N LEU A 103 -11.65 0.44 14.91
CA LEU A 103 -12.11 1.83 14.81
C LEU A 103 -13.60 1.89 15.10
N ASN A 104 -13.96 2.77 16.02
CA ASN A 104 -15.35 3.11 16.30
C ASN A 104 -15.65 4.47 15.66
N LEU A 105 -16.51 4.46 14.63
CA LEU A 105 -16.81 5.61 13.82
C LEU A 105 -18.26 6.05 14.02
N SER A 106 -18.45 7.32 14.31
CA SER A 106 -19.75 7.97 14.32
C SER A 106 -19.84 8.96 13.15
N LEU A 107 -20.59 8.58 12.12
CA LEU A 107 -20.61 9.27 10.83
C LEU A 107 -22.00 9.85 10.48
N GLY A 108 -22.74 10.29 11.48
CA GLY A 108 -24.07 10.85 11.28
C GLY A 108 -25.20 9.83 11.12
N PHE A 109 -24.92 8.56 11.35
CA PHE A 109 -25.93 7.51 11.43
C PHE A 109 -26.48 7.38 12.85
N SER A 110 -27.61 6.71 13.00
CA SER A 110 -28.22 6.43 14.30
C SER A 110 -27.43 5.45 15.16
N HIS A 111 -26.47 4.73 14.54
CA HIS A 111 -25.61 3.75 15.19
C HIS A 111 -24.14 4.00 14.85
N SER A 112 -23.24 3.55 15.70
CA SER A 112 -21.81 3.58 15.46
C SER A 112 -21.38 2.45 14.52
N ILE A 113 -20.35 2.70 13.72
CA ILE A 113 -19.75 1.71 12.83
C ILE A 113 -18.45 1.23 13.46
N TYR A 114 -18.29 -0.08 13.56
CA TYR A 114 -17.06 -0.72 14.04
C TYR A 114 -16.32 -1.29 12.85
N PHE A 115 -15.07 -0.91 12.69
CA PHE A 115 -14.22 -1.34 11.58
C PHE A 115 -12.93 -1.92 12.13
N GLU A 116 -12.71 -3.21 11.89
CA GLU A 116 -11.49 -3.88 12.31
C GLU A 116 -10.38 -3.65 11.28
N ILE A 117 -9.23 -3.20 11.77
CA ILE A 117 -8.04 -2.96 10.95
C ILE A 117 -7.12 -4.17 11.04
N PRO A 118 -6.59 -4.69 9.90
CA PRO A 118 -5.62 -5.77 9.92
C PRO A 118 -4.37 -5.42 10.74
N ASN A 119 -3.76 -6.43 11.37
CA ASN A 119 -2.59 -6.25 12.23
C ASN A 119 -1.36 -5.71 11.50
N GLU A 120 -1.29 -5.89 10.18
CA GLU A 120 -0.19 -5.39 9.34
C GLU A 120 -0.22 -3.86 9.22
N ILE A 121 -1.33 -3.23 9.55
CA ILE A 121 -1.49 -1.77 9.46
C ILE A 121 -1.55 -1.20 10.86
N LYS A 122 -0.71 -0.18 11.11
CA LYS A 122 -0.78 0.63 12.32
C LYS A 122 -1.74 1.78 12.13
N VAL A 123 -2.60 1.99 13.10
CA VAL A 123 -3.62 3.03 13.06
C VAL A 123 -3.39 4.01 14.21
N ASN A 124 -3.40 5.29 13.90
CA ASN A 124 -3.44 6.37 14.88
C ASN A 124 -4.66 7.24 14.62
N VAL A 125 -5.28 7.69 15.68
CA VAL A 125 -6.43 8.59 15.65
C VAL A 125 -6.08 9.88 16.38
N GLU A 126 -6.25 11.01 15.69
CA GLU A 126 -6.06 12.33 16.27
C GLU A 126 -7.40 13.06 16.29
N SER A 127 -7.80 13.54 17.44
CA SER A 127 -9.01 14.35 17.61
C SER A 127 -8.67 15.58 18.44
N VAL A 128 -8.63 16.73 17.79
CA VAL A 128 -8.36 18.03 18.43
C VAL A 128 -9.60 18.89 18.33
N LYS A 129 -9.93 19.58 19.39
CA LYS A 129 -11.06 20.53 19.39
C LYS A 129 -10.85 21.62 18.32
N GLY A 130 -11.86 21.84 17.50
CA GLY A 130 -11.83 22.84 16.44
C GLY A 130 -11.24 22.35 15.12
N SER A 131 -10.77 21.09 15.06
CA SER A 131 -10.26 20.46 13.84
C SER A 131 -11.00 19.17 13.56
N PRO A 132 -11.17 18.77 12.27
CA PRO A 132 -11.75 17.49 11.95
C PRO A 132 -10.88 16.33 12.47
N PRO A 133 -11.48 15.23 12.95
CA PRO A 133 -10.72 14.07 13.35
C PRO A 133 -9.90 13.49 12.20
N LEU A 134 -8.69 13.02 12.50
CA LEU A 134 -7.77 12.40 11.53
C LEU A 134 -7.54 10.93 11.88
N ILE A 135 -7.57 10.10 10.87
CA ILE A 135 -7.17 8.69 10.96
C ILE A 135 -5.90 8.53 10.14
N LYS A 136 -4.81 8.11 10.78
CA LYS A 136 -3.55 7.83 10.12
C LYS A 136 -3.34 6.34 9.99
N LEU A 137 -3.16 5.86 8.77
CA LEU A 137 -2.87 4.47 8.45
C LEU A 137 -1.43 4.34 8.00
N MET A 138 -0.67 3.47 8.63
CA MET A 138 0.75 3.25 8.33
C MET A 138 1.01 1.76 8.10
N GLY A 139 1.83 1.44 7.13
CA GLY A 139 2.19 0.06 6.84
C GLY A 139 3.18 -0.07 5.69
N MET A 140 3.56 -1.30 5.40
CA MET A 140 4.49 -1.62 4.32
C MET A 140 3.80 -1.84 2.97
N ASP A 141 2.58 -2.36 2.99
CA ASP A 141 1.86 -2.74 1.77
C ASP A 141 0.95 -1.59 1.32
N LYS A 142 1.35 -0.90 0.26
CA LYS A 142 0.58 0.19 -0.33
C LYS A 142 -0.82 -0.25 -0.76
N GLN A 143 -0.95 -1.44 -1.34
CA GLN A 143 -2.22 -1.96 -1.81
C GLN A 143 -3.19 -2.18 -0.65
N LEU A 144 -2.74 -2.79 0.43
CA LEU A 144 -3.56 -3.05 1.62
C LEU A 144 -4.01 -1.74 2.28
N ILE A 145 -3.11 -0.78 2.45
CA ILE A 145 -3.44 0.55 3.00
C ILE A 145 -4.48 1.24 2.13
N GLY A 146 -4.32 1.21 0.81
CA GLY A 146 -5.26 1.78 -0.13
C GLY A 146 -6.64 1.13 -0.07
N GLN A 147 -6.70 -0.19 0.03
CA GLN A 147 -7.96 -0.93 0.18
C GLN A 147 -8.68 -0.57 1.47
N ILE A 148 -7.98 -0.52 2.59
CA ILE A 148 -8.56 -0.16 3.89
C ILE A 148 -9.08 1.28 3.87
N ALA A 149 -8.29 2.20 3.33
CA ALA A 149 -8.72 3.60 3.20
C ALA A 149 -9.95 3.74 2.31
N ALA A 150 -10.02 3.01 1.21
CA ALA A 150 -11.18 3.01 0.31
C ALA A 150 -12.43 2.45 0.99
N LYS A 151 -12.30 1.40 1.78
CA LYS A 151 -13.41 0.85 2.58
C LYS A 151 -13.93 1.84 3.60
N ILE A 152 -13.03 2.54 4.30
CA ILE A 152 -13.43 3.57 5.28
C ILE A 152 -14.15 4.71 4.57
N LYS A 153 -13.67 5.17 3.43
CA LYS A 153 -14.34 6.20 2.62
C LYS A 153 -15.74 5.78 2.15
N SER A 154 -15.92 4.50 1.84
CA SER A 154 -17.20 3.98 1.36
C SER A 154 -18.27 3.90 2.44
N LEU A 155 -17.89 3.96 3.72
CA LEU A 155 -18.85 3.94 4.83
C LEU A 155 -19.78 5.16 4.81
N ARG A 156 -19.26 6.31 4.39
CA ARG A 156 -20.04 7.53 4.18
C ARG A 156 -19.52 8.25 2.96
N PRO A 157 -20.12 8.02 1.79
CA PRO A 157 -19.68 8.69 0.55
C PRO A 157 -19.95 10.18 0.59
N VAL A 158 -19.16 10.92 -0.18
CA VAL A 158 -19.34 12.38 -0.31
C VAL A 158 -20.64 12.66 -1.05
N GLU A 159 -21.47 13.50 -0.48
CA GLU A 159 -22.69 13.96 -1.12
C GLU A 159 -22.38 15.20 -1.97
N PRO A 160 -22.91 15.29 -3.20
CA PRO A 160 -22.56 16.38 -4.12
C PRO A 160 -23.17 17.75 -3.75
N TYR A 161 -23.96 17.82 -2.71
CA TYR A 161 -24.56 19.08 -2.21
C TYR A 161 -24.84 19.05 -0.71
#